data_dafd3470f6524fe07b96bb6bbcd74bfc
#
_entry.id   dafd3470f6524fe07b96bb6bbcd74bfc
#
_cell.length_a   1.000
_cell.length_b   1.000
_cell.length_c   1.000
_cell.angle_alpha   90.00
_cell.angle_beta   90.00
_cell.angle_gamma   90.00
#
_symmetry.space_group_name_H-M   'P 1'
#
loop_
_entity.id
_entity.type
_entity.pdbx_description
1 polymer ?
#
loop_
_entity_poly.entity_id
_entity_poly.type
_entity_poly.pdbx_seq_one_letter_code
_entity_poly.pdbx_strand_id
1 'polypeptide(L)'
;MRTCLPVILAAACLAGAATAQSPAIAVVDLEDLVRLHPNTTADKKLLEQTLKEYSGQKEQLQDRVEATRKAFEAAVKEVQNPALSEKAKKRAEEDAMEKRGEALEAEREYSETVRALQRQLTEQEIRMLKRTTAEIEAAVAAYAKAKQVDLVLQLPGEKLGAASGVMYANPALNITTNIMNLMGIRPAPPKADEAAVQE
;
A
#
# COMPACT_ATOMS: atom_id res chain seq x y z
N MET A 1 48.34 82.45 12.78
CA MET A 1 48.65 81.36 11.89
C MET A 1 47.88 80.15 12.37
N ARG A 2 46.73 79.87 11.78
CA ARG A 2 45.80 78.76 12.16
C ARG A 2 45.76 77.75 11.02
N THR A 3 46.40 76.62 11.20
CA THR A 3 46.35 75.52 10.26
C THR A 3 45.18 74.60 10.56
N CYS A 4 44.18 74.59 9.65
CA CYS A 4 43.10 73.68 9.66
C CYS A 4 43.51 72.36 9.01
N LEU A 5 43.44 71.25 9.74
CA LEU A 5 43.60 69.90 9.25
C LEU A 5 42.20 69.33 8.79
N PRO A 6 42.07 68.83 7.59
CA PRO A 6 40.79 68.17 7.22
C PRO A 6 40.81 66.68 7.67
N VAL A 7 39.83 66.33 8.48
CA VAL A 7 39.57 64.94 8.84
C VAL A 7 38.84 64.25 7.69
N ILE A 8 39.53 63.33 7.03
CA ILE A 8 38.92 62.44 5.99
C ILE A 8 38.28 61.26 6.67
N LEU A 9 36.97 61.28 6.68
CA LEU A 9 36.14 60.18 7.18
C LEU A 9 36.01 59.13 6.10
N ALA A 10 36.83 58.05 6.15
CA ALA A 10 36.72 56.89 5.26
C ALA A 10 35.55 56.00 5.71
N ALA A 11 34.41 56.10 5.02
CA ALA A 11 33.29 55.19 5.18
C ALA A 11 33.61 53.86 4.49
N ALA A 12 34.01 52.85 5.26
CA ALA A 12 34.18 51.47 4.79
C ALA A 12 32.80 50.85 4.56
N CYS A 13 32.35 50.79 3.31
CA CYS A 13 31.20 49.97 2.89
C CYS A 13 31.58 48.50 2.98
N LEU A 14 31.21 47.84 4.09
CA LEU A 14 31.16 46.38 4.15
C LEU A 14 29.99 45.91 3.29
N ALA A 15 30.24 45.68 2.00
CA ALA A 15 29.34 44.92 1.17
C ALA A 15 29.40 43.46 1.64
N GLY A 16 28.43 43.09 2.53
CA GLY A 16 28.20 41.71 2.88
C GLY A 16 27.74 40.95 1.62
N ALA A 17 28.67 40.20 1.02
CA ALA A 17 28.32 39.25 -0.01
C ALA A 17 27.37 38.20 0.63
N ALA A 18 26.07 38.37 0.45
CA ALA A 18 25.09 37.34 0.70
C ALA A 18 25.43 36.19 -0.27
N THR A 19 26.17 35.21 0.18
CA THR A 19 26.35 33.96 -0.56
C THR A 19 24.97 33.31 -0.65
N ALA A 20 24.34 33.43 -1.80
CA ALA A 20 23.12 32.66 -2.11
C ALA A 20 23.52 31.19 -2.01
N GLN A 21 23.20 30.57 -0.87
CA GLN A 21 23.43 29.16 -0.67
C GLN A 21 22.46 28.42 -1.64
N SER A 22 23.02 27.67 -2.59
CA SER A 22 22.19 26.85 -3.46
C SER A 22 21.43 25.83 -2.58
N PRO A 23 20.13 25.61 -2.81
CA PRO A 23 19.35 24.69 -2.00
C PRO A 23 19.95 23.29 -2.02
N ALA A 24 20.10 22.67 -0.87
CA ALA A 24 20.57 21.32 -0.73
C ALA A 24 19.44 20.36 -1.09
N ILE A 25 19.60 19.64 -2.21
CA ILE A 25 18.61 18.68 -2.71
C ILE A 25 19.15 17.28 -2.49
N ALA A 26 18.25 16.36 -2.07
CA ALA A 26 18.53 14.95 -1.97
C ALA A 26 17.43 14.15 -2.67
N VAL A 27 17.72 12.89 -2.98
CA VAL A 27 16.76 11.96 -3.55
C VAL A 27 16.68 10.69 -2.70
N VAL A 28 15.50 10.07 -2.67
CA VAL A 28 15.26 8.86 -1.90
C VAL A 28 14.44 7.86 -2.73
N ASP A 29 14.79 6.58 -2.64
CA ASP A 29 13.98 5.48 -3.18
C ASP A 29 13.00 5.00 -2.11
N LEU A 30 11.76 5.48 -2.22
CA LEU A 30 10.71 5.12 -1.28
C LEU A 30 10.27 3.65 -1.46
N GLU A 31 10.30 3.11 -2.68
CA GLU A 31 9.92 1.73 -2.96
C GLU A 31 10.85 0.75 -2.25
N ASP A 32 12.15 0.97 -2.34
CA ASP A 32 13.15 0.16 -1.64
C ASP A 32 13.01 0.27 -0.12
N LEU A 33 12.78 1.47 0.40
CA LEU A 33 12.54 1.66 1.84
C LEU A 33 11.30 0.91 2.33
N VAL A 34 10.18 1.01 1.63
CA VAL A 34 8.95 0.28 1.96
C VAL A 34 9.15 -1.22 1.85
N ARG A 35 9.81 -1.69 0.79
CA ARG A 35 10.06 -3.10 0.54
C ARG A 35 10.90 -3.77 1.61
N LEU A 36 11.93 -3.07 2.09
CA LEU A 36 12.90 -3.58 3.07
C LEU A 36 12.51 -3.27 4.52
N HIS A 37 11.45 -2.50 4.74
CA HIS A 37 11.00 -2.14 6.07
C HIS A 37 10.60 -3.38 6.89
N PRO A 38 10.99 -3.50 8.17
CA PRO A 38 10.65 -4.65 9.01
C PRO A 38 9.14 -4.88 9.11
N ASN A 39 8.35 -3.80 9.21
CA ASN A 39 6.89 -3.88 9.25
C ASN A 39 6.32 -4.52 7.98
N THR A 40 6.88 -4.25 6.81
CA THR A 40 6.40 -4.84 5.55
C THR A 40 6.48 -6.37 5.55
N THR A 41 7.54 -6.93 6.15
CA THR A 41 7.67 -8.40 6.27
C THR A 41 6.64 -8.98 7.25
N ALA A 42 6.41 -8.30 8.38
CA ALA A 42 5.40 -8.70 9.37
C ALA A 42 3.98 -8.57 8.78
N ASP A 43 3.71 -7.47 8.11
CA ASP A 43 2.43 -7.18 7.46
C ASP A 43 2.10 -8.20 6.36
N LYS A 44 3.09 -8.62 5.54
CA LYS A 44 2.91 -9.67 4.54
C LYS A 44 2.48 -11.00 5.18
N LYS A 45 3.11 -11.42 6.27
CA LYS A 45 2.74 -12.65 6.98
C LYS A 45 1.31 -12.57 7.53
N LEU A 46 0.95 -11.43 8.12
CA LEU A 46 -0.40 -11.21 8.62
C LEU A 46 -1.43 -11.23 7.49
N LEU A 47 -1.11 -10.61 6.35
CA LEU A 47 -1.96 -10.61 5.17
C LEU A 47 -2.16 -12.01 4.60
N GLU A 48 -1.09 -12.83 4.52
CA GLU A 48 -1.16 -14.23 4.09
C GLU A 48 -2.07 -15.08 5.02
N GLN A 49 -1.98 -14.87 6.33
CA GLN A 49 -2.87 -15.53 7.29
C GLN A 49 -4.32 -15.11 7.07
N THR A 50 -4.58 -13.81 6.95
CA THR A 50 -5.92 -13.27 6.68
C THR A 50 -6.49 -13.81 5.37
N LEU A 51 -5.69 -13.87 4.30
CA LEU A 51 -6.09 -14.46 3.02
C LEU A 51 -6.46 -15.93 3.15
N LYS A 52 -5.72 -16.69 3.94
CA LYS A 52 -6.02 -18.09 4.18
C LYS A 52 -7.34 -18.28 4.94
N GLU A 53 -7.59 -17.46 5.95
CA GLU A 53 -8.86 -17.46 6.70
C GLU A 53 -10.04 -17.09 5.80
N TYR A 54 -9.89 -16.06 4.97
CA TYR A 54 -10.92 -15.63 4.02
C TYR A 54 -11.20 -16.68 2.95
N SER A 55 -10.14 -17.36 2.47
CA SER A 55 -10.27 -18.48 1.54
C SER A 55 -11.12 -19.62 2.12
N GLY A 56 -10.87 -19.98 3.39
CA GLY A 56 -11.66 -21.00 4.08
C GLY A 56 -13.13 -20.59 4.29
N GLN A 57 -13.38 -19.33 4.67
CA GLN A 57 -14.76 -18.83 4.80
C GLN A 57 -15.51 -18.82 3.46
N LYS A 58 -14.82 -18.39 2.41
CA LYS A 58 -15.38 -18.38 1.05
C LYS A 58 -15.75 -19.79 0.59
N GLU A 59 -14.88 -20.78 0.84
CA GLU A 59 -15.13 -22.19 0.51
C GLU A 59 -16.36 -22.73 1.24
N GLN A 60 -16.47 -22.51 2.55
CA GLN A 60 -17.64 -22.92 3.32
C GLN A 60 -18.94 -22.33 2.80
N LEU A 61 -18.95 -21.06 2.46
CA LEU A 61 -20.13 -20.39 1.89
C LEU A 61 -20.46 -20.94 0.49
N GLN A 62 -19.44 -21.24 -0.31
CA GLN A 62 -19.62 -21.84 -1.63
C GLN A 62 -20.22 -23.23 -1.54
N ASP A 63 -19.76 -24.06 -0.62
CA ASP A 63 -20.30 -25.38 -0.35
C ASP A 63 -21.77 -25.30 0.09
N ARG A 64 -22.12 -24.31 0.92
CA ARG A 64 -23.51 -24.05 1.33
C ARG A 64 -24.40 -23.68 0.14
N VAL A 65 -23.94 -22.80 -0.74
CA VAL A 65 -24.65 -22.43 -1.98
C VAL A 65 -24.89 -23.68 -2.85
N GLU A 66 -23.87 -24.50 -3.01
CA GLU A 66 -23.98 -25.73 -3.81
C GLU A 66 -24.96 -26.74 -3.19
N ALA A 67 -24.91 -26.92 -1.86
CA ALA A 67 -25.79 -27.80 -1.15
C ALA A 67 -27.27 -27.35 -1.23
N THR A 68 -27.54 -26.07 -1.00
CA THR A 68 -28.92 -25.53 -1.08
C THR A 68 -29.45 -25.56 -2.52
N ARG A 69 -28.62 -25.31 -3.51
CA ARG A 69 -28.99 -25.43 -4.92
C ARG A 69 -29.34 -26.86 -5.31
N LYS A 70 -28.56 -27.84 -4.89
CA LYS A 70 -28.86 -29.26 -5.11
C LYS A 70 -30.18 -29.68 -4.42
N ALA A 71 -30.41 -29.18 -3.21
CA ALA A 71 -31.68 -29.44 -2.51
C ALA A 71 -32.86 -28.85 -3.27
N PHE A 72 -32.78 -27.64 -3.77
CA PHE A 72 -33.81 -27.04 -4.61
C PHE A 72 -34.05 -27.82 -5.91
N GLU A 73 -32.97 -28.22 -6.61
CA GLU A 73 -33.08 -29.02 -7.84
C GLU A 73 -33.77 -30.37 -7.57
N ALA A 74 -33.50 -31.00 -6.43
CA ALA A 74 -34.16 -32.24 -6.02
C ALA A 74 -35.67 -32.04 -5.73
N ALA A 75 -36.01 -30.94 -5.01
CA ALA A 75 -37.39 -30.58 -4.74
C ALA A 75 -38.18 -30.29 -6.03
N VAL A 76 -37.59 -29.60 -7.00
CA VAL A 76 -38.21 -29.36 -8.31
C VAL A 76 -38.44 -30.65 -9.09
N LYS A 77 -37.55 -31.62 -9.01
CA LYS A 77 -37.74 -32.95 -9.64
C LYS A 77 -38.88 -33.69 -9.00
N GLU A 78 -39.07 -33.58 -7.68
CA GLU A 78 -40.20 -34.22 -6.99
C GLU A 78 -41.54 -33.60 -7.42
N VAL A 79 -41.64 -32.28 -7.59
CA VAL A 79 -42.84 -31.61 -8.12
C VAL A 79 -43.22 -32.15 -9.50
N GLN A 80 -42.24 -32.53 -10.32
CA GLN A 80 -42.47 -33.07 -11.67
C GLN A 80 -42.85 -34.55 -11.70
N ASN A 81 -42.89 -35.21 -10.56
CA ASN A 81 -43.20 -36.65 -10.47
C ASN A 81 -44.70 -36.91 -10.78
N PRO A 82 -45.02 -37.58 -11.89
CA PRO A 82 -46.42 -37.80 -12.31
C PRO A 82 -47.17 -38.77 -11.40
N ALA A 83 -46.50 -39.50 -10.52
CA ALA A 83 -47.13 -40.46 -9.62
C ALA A 83 -47.68 -39.83 -8.33
N LEU A 84 -47.49 -38.54 -8.12
CA LEU A 84 -47.95 -37.83 -6.91
C LEU A 84 -49.48 -37.60 -6.92
N SER A 85 -50.09 -37.80 -5.77
CA SER A 85 -51.46 -37.34 -5.54
C SER A 85 -51.52 -35.82 -5.45
N GLU A 86 -52.66 -35.19 -5.73
CA GLU A 86 -52.87 -33.75 -5.65
C GLU A 86 -52.40 -33.12 -4.33
N LYS A 87 -52.64 -33.81 -3.21
CA LYS A 87 -52.20 -33.39 -1.88
C LYS A 87 -50.67 -33.46 -1.73
N ALA A 88 -50.06 -34.52 -2.28
CA ALA A 88 -48.58 -34.66 -2.26
C ALA A 88 -47.91 -33.65 -3.18
N LYS A 89 -48.50 -33.35 -4.34
CA LYS A 89 -48.01 -32.33 -5.28
C LYS A 89 -47.99 -30.95 -4.65
N LYS A 90 -49.05 -30.53 -3.96
CA LYS A 90 -49.04 -29.24 -3.24
C LYS A 90 -47.95 -29.16 -2.19
N ARG A 91 -47.68 -30.22 -1.43
CA ARG A 91 -46.61 -30.27 -0.45
C ARG A 91 -45.22 -30.17 -1.12
N ALA A 92 -45.03 -30.85 -2.25
CA ALA A 92 -43.78 -30.77 -3.01
C ALA A 92 -43.56 -29.36 -3.60
N GLU A 93 -44.62 -28.67 -4.03
CA GLU A 93 -44.58 -27.29 -4.48
C GLU A 93 -44.18 -26.33 -3.33
N GLU A 94 -44.79 -26.53 -2.13
CA GLU A 94 -44.42 -25.75 -0.93
C GLU A 94 -42.95 -25.96 -0.54
N ASP A 95 -42.47 -27.22 -0.52
CA ASP A 95 -41.06 -27.56 -0.24
C ASP A 95 -40.11 -26.95 -1.28
N ALA A 96 -40.44 -27.03 -2.56
CA ALA A 96 -39.64 -26.44 -3.63
C ALA A 96 -39.55 -24.91 -3.49
N MET A 97 -40.63 -24.24 -3.05
CA MET A 97 -40.60 -22.80 -2.77
C MET A 97 -39.70 -22.47 -1.57
N GLU A 98 -39.75 -23.27 -0.50
CA GLU A 98 -38.89 -23.12 0.67
C GLU A 98 -37.40 -23.32 0.28
N LYS A 99 -37.10 -24.41 -0.43
CA LYS A 99 -35.72 -24.69 -0.90
C LYS A 99 -35.19 -23.63 -1.86
N ARG A 100 -36.06 -23.05 -2.69
CA ARG A 100 -35.68 -21.86 -3.51
C ARG A 100 -35.30 -20.67 -2.65
N GLY A 101 -36.08 -20.41 -1.59
CA GLY A 101 -35.78 -19.34 -0.64
C GLY A 101 -34.42 -19.53 0.02
N GLU A 102 -34.14 -20.75 0.52
CA GLU A 102 -32.85 -21.11 1.12
C GLU A 102 -31.68 -20.95 0.14
N ALA A 103 -31.83 -21.35 -1.13
CA ALA A 103 -30.81 -21.21 -2.15
C ALA A 103 -30.51 -19.74 -2.47
N LEU A 104 -31.53 -18.90 -2.63
CA LEU A 104 -31.39 -17.47 -2.87
C LEU A 104 -30.72 -16.76 -1.69
N GLU A 105 -31.05 -17.14 -0.46
CA GLU A 105 -30.45 -16.59 0.75
C GLU A 105 -28.96 -16.96 0.84
N ALA A 106 -28.60 -18.22 0.57
CA ALA A 106 -27.22 -18.67 0.55
C ALA A 106 -26.38 -17.95 -0.53
N GLU A 107 -26.92 -17.76 -1.74
CA GLU A 107 -26.26 -16.99 -2.81
C GLU A 107 -26.05 -15.54 -2.41
N ARG A 108 -27.03 -14.93 -1.77
CA ARG A 108 -26.94 -13.56 -1.28
C ARG A 108 -25.87 -13.44 -0.18
N GLU A 109 -25.92 -14.30 0.83
CA GLU A 109 -24.93 -14.34 1.91
C GLU A 109 -23.52 -14.51 1.37
N TYR A 110 -23.31 -15.45 0.43
CA TYR A 110 -22.02 -15.62 -0.25
C TYR A 110 -21.55 -14.33 -0.91
N SER A 111 -22.39 -13.71 -1.73
CA SER A 111 -22.01 -12.52 -2.49
C SER A 111 -21.71 -11.31 -1.59
N GLU A 112 -22.52 -11.10 -0.55
CA GLU A 112 -22.34 -10.00 0.41
C GLU A 112 -21.06 -10.19 1.24
N THR A 113 -20.84 -11.43 1.74
CA THR A 113 -19.67 -11.75 2.55
C THR A 113 -18.38 -11.65 1.75
N VAL A 114 -18.32 -12.22 0.53
CA VAL A 114 -17.12 -12.12 -0.33
C VAL A 114 -16.76 -10.66 -0.62
N ARG A 115 -17.75 -9.81 -0.91
CA ARG A 115 -17.52 -8.37 -1.12
C ARG A 115 -17.04 -7.67 0.15
N ALA A 116 -17.57 -8.05 1.31
CA ALA A 116 -17.15 -7.49 2.60
C ALA A 116 -15.70 -7.88 2.93
N LEU A 117 -15.35 -9.15 2.76
CA LEU A 117 -13.99 -9.66 2.97
C LEU A 117 -12.97 -8.98 2.05
N GLN A 118 -13.32 -8.80 0.78
CA GLN A 118 -12.45 -8.13 -0.18
C GLN A 118 -12.20 -6.66 0.20
N ARG A 119 -13.24 -5.94 0.64
CA ARG A 119 -13.09 -4.56 1.13
C ARG A 119 -12.20 -4.51 2.37
N GLN A 120 -12.42 -5.40 3.34
CA GLN A 120 -11.61 -5.47 4.56
C GLN A 120 -10.12 -5.70 4.25
N LEU A 121 -9.83 -6.61 3.30
CA LEU A 121 -8.46 -6.89 2.86
C LEU A 121 -7.81 -5.65 2.26
N THR A 122 -8.48 -4.99 1.30
CA THR A 122 -7.97 -3.75 0.68
C THR A 122 -7.75 -2.64 1.70
N GLU A 123 -8.67 -2.46 2.64
CA GLU A 123 -8.50 -1.46 3.71
C GLU A 123 -7.34 -1.80 4.63
N GLN A 124 -7.12 -3.09 4.93
CA GLN A 124 -5.98 -3.54 5.73
C GLN A 124 -4.66 -3.25 5.02
N GLU A 125 -4.54 -3.58 3.72
CA GLU A 125 -3.38 -3.27 2.89
C GLU A 125 -3.08 -1.77 2.86
N ILE A 126 -4.09 -0.94 2.66
CA ILE A 126 -3.95 0.52 2.65
C ILE A 126 -3.48 1.04 4.01
N ARG A 127 -4.03 0.53 5.12
CA ARG A 127 -3.61 0.94 6.47
C ARG A 127 -2.15 0.56 6.76
N MET A 128 -1.74 -0.65 6.36
CA MET A 128 -0.37 -1.13 6.52
C MET A 128 0.61 -0.25 5.73
N LEU A 129 0.29 0.01 4.45
CA LEU A 129 1.12 0.86 3.59
C LEU A 129 1.24 2.29 4.14
N LYS A 130 0.13 2.90 4.54
CA LYS A 130 0.12 4.25 5.12
C LYS A 130 0.98 4.34 6.38
N ARG A 131 0.90 3.34 7.26
CA ARG A 131 1.71 3.30 8.48
C ARG A 131 3.20 3.27 8.14
N THR A 132 3.62 2.33 7.28
CA THR A 132 5.02 2.18 6.89
C THR A 132 5.54 3.43 6.17
N THR A 133 4.75 4.02 5.26
CA THR A 133 5.12 5.26 4.57
C THR A 133 5.27 6.43 5.54
N ALA A 134 4.37 6.57 6.51
CA ALA A 134 4.47 7.64 7.52
C ALA A 134 5.74 7.51 8.39
N GLU A 135 6.13 6.29 8.78
CA GLU A 135 7.37 6.04 9.51
C GLU A 135 8.60 6.42 8.69
N ILE A 136 8.61 6.08 7.40
CA ILE A 136 9.68 6.45 6.47
C ILE A 136 9.74 7.96 6.27
N GLU A 137 8.61 8.62 6.03
CA GLU A 137 8.52 10.08 5.88
C GLU A 137 9.05 10.80 7.13
N ALA A 138 8.73 10.32 8.32
CA ALA A 138 9.25 10.87 9.56
C ALA A 138 10.77 10.72 9.67
N ALA A 139 11.33 9.58 9.26
CA ALA A 139 12.77 9.33 9.25
C ALA A 139 13.49 10.23 8.23
N VAL A 140 12.90 10.38 7.02
CA VAL A 140 13.41 11.28 5.97
C VAL A 140 13.42 12.73 6.46
N ALA A 141 12.33 13.19 7.09
CA ALA A 141 12.24 14.54 7.62
C ALA A 141 13.24 14.79 8.75
N ALA A 142 13.45 13.81 9.65
CA ALA A 142 14.45 13.91 10.70
C ALA A 142 15.87 14.01 10.13
N TYR A 143 16.20 13.18 9.14
CA TYR A 143 17.48 13.21 8.45
C TYR A 143 17.70 14.54 7.73
N ALA A 144 16.72 15.01 6.97
CA ALA A 144 16.79 16.26 6.22
C ALA A 144 17.08 17.45 7.15
N LYS A 145 16.37 17.53 8.29
CA LYS A 145 16.62 18.57 9.32
C LYS A 145 18.05 18.48 9.89
N ALA A 146 18.50 17.28 10.22
CA ALA A 146 19.85 17.08 10.81
C ALA A 146 20.99 17.40 9.83
N LYS A 147 20.76 17.21 8.52
CA LYS A 147 21.74 17.42 7.45
C LYS A 147 21.54 18.73 6.67
N GLN A 148 20.57 19.56 7.09
CA GLN A 148 20.23 20.81 6.41
C GLN A 148 19.93 20.62 4.92
N VAL A 149 19.18 19.56 4.60
CA VAL A 149 18.66 19.33 3.26
C VAL A 149 17.36 20.09 3.11
N ASP A 150 17.25 20.93 2.08
CA ASP A 150 16.10 21.80 1.87
C ASP A 150 14.95 21.08 1.13
N LEU A 151 15.28 20.10 0.28
CA LEU A 151 14.32 19.38 -0.52
C LEU A 151 14.72 17.92 -0.70
N VAL A 152 13.80 17.00 -0.42
CA VAL A 152 13.96 15.58 -0.72
C VAL A 152 12.94 15.19 -1.77
N LEU A 153 13.40 14.61 -2.88
CA LEU A 153 12.58 14.12 -3.99
C LEU A 153 12.56 12.60 -4.01
N GLN A 154 11.43 12.03 -4.40
CA GLN A 154 11.29 10.59 -4.59
C GLN A 154 11.83 10.19 -5.96
N LEU A 155 12.68 9.15 -6.00
CA LEU A 155 13.08 8.50 -7.24
C LEU A 155 11.90 7.73 -7.86
N PRO A 156 11.85 7.59 -9.20
CA PRO A 156 10.85 6.77 -9.86
C PRO A 156 11.02 5.31 -9.43
N GLY A 157 9.95 4.72 -8.90
CA GLY A 157 9.92 3.29 -8.60
C GLY A 157 9.55 2.45 -9.82
N GLU A 158 10.03 1.21 -9.89
CA GLU A 158 9.72 0.29 -11.00
C GLU A 158 8.23 -0.08 -11.08
N LYS A 159 7.55 -0.13 -9.93
CA LYS A 159 6.15 -0.62 -9.83
C LYS A 159 5.12 0.49 -9.74
N LEU A 160 5.52 1.65 -9.28
CA LEU A 160 4.60 2.75 -9.05
C LEU A 160 4.40 3.57 -10.30
N GLY A 161 4.29 3.18 -11.48
CA GLY A 161 3.83 3.94 -12.67
C GLY A 161 3.51 5.42 -12.46
N ALA A 162 3.79 5.91 -11.28
CA ALA A 162 3.64 7.27 -10.85
C ALA A 162 4.70 8.08 -11.57
N ALA A 163 4.27 9.02 -12.36
CA ALA A 163 5.10 10.07 -12.93
C ALA A 163 5.89 10.77 -11.79
N SER A 164 7.01 10.16 -11.40
CA SER A 164 8.01 10.85 -10.60
C SER A 164 8.52 11.99 -11.49
N GLY A 165 8.47 13.21 -11.00
CA GLY A 165 9.00 14.35 -11.74
C GLY A 165 10.53 14.31 -11.91
N VAL A 166 11.20 13.28 -11.37
CA VAL A 166 12.65 13.08 -11.41
C VAL A 166 12.98 12.07 -12.49
N MET A 167 13.56 12.51 -13.60
CA MET A 167 14.03 11.64 -14.68
C MET A 167 15.47 11.16 -14.46
N TYR A 168 16.29 11.94 -13.80
CA TYR A 168 17.67 11.65 -13.47
C TYR A 168 18.08 12.34 -12.17
N ALA A 169 18.80 11.64 -11.33
CA ALA A 169 19.46 12.20 -10.17
C ALA A 169 20.89 11.65 -10.08
N ASN A 170 21.84 12.52 -9.70
CA ASN A 170 23.20 12.06 -9.42
C ASN A 170 23.16 11.06 -8.24
N PRO A 171 23.81 9.88 -8.36
CA PRO A 171 23.88 8.91 -7.27
C PRO A 171 24.39 9.47 -5.93
N ALA A 172 25.25 10.49 -5.98
CA ALA A 172 25.75 11.18 -4.78
C ALA A 172 24.65 11.90 -3.96
N LEU A 173 23.50 12.21 -4.59
CA LEU A 173 22.36 12.82 -3.93
C LEU A 173 21.42 11.80 -3.28
N ASN A 174 21.63 10.50 -3.52
CA ASN A 174 20.78 9.44 -3.03
C ASN A 174 21.07 9.17 -1.54
N ILE A 175 20.09 9.45 -0.71
CA ILE A 175 20.16 9.27 0.75
C ILE A 175 19.47 7.97 1.24
N THR A 176 18.98 7.11 0.35
CA THR A 176 18.22 5.90 0.69
C THR A 176 18.96 5.03 1.70
N THR A 177 20.23 4.74 1.47
CA THR A 177 21.07 3.94 2.39
C THR A 177 21.22 4.62 3.76
N ASN A 178 21.32 5.95 3.79
CA ASN A 178 21.43 6.70 5.05
C ASN A 178 20.14 6.59 5.86
N ILE A 179 18.98 6.65 5.19
CA ILE A 179 17.68 6.47 5.83
C ILE A 179 17.52 5.02 6.31
N MET A 180 17.91 4.02 5.50
CA MET A 180 17.93 2.61 5.93
C MET A 180 18.73 2.42 7.21
N ASN A 181 19.94 2.99 7.27
CA ASN A 181 20.78 2.89 8.46
C ASN A 181 20.15 3.59 9.68
N LEU A 182 19.52 4.75 9.49
CA LEU A 182 18.81 5.47 10.56
C LEU A 182 17.65 4.65 11.13
N MET A 183 16.93 3.93 10.27
CA MET A 183 15.80 3.07 10.64
C MET A 183 16.22 1.65 11.08
N GLY A 184 17.52 1.33 11.09
CA GLY A 184 18.02 -0.02 11.40
C GLY A 184 17.67 -1.07 10.34
N ILE A 185 17.35 -0.64 9.13
CA ILE A 185 17.04 -1.52 8.01
C ILE A 185 18.37 -1.98 7.38
N ARG A 186 18.54 -3.29 7.22
CA ARG A 186 19.74 -3.81 6.53
C ARG A 186 19.58 -3.59 5.02
N PRO A 187 20.51 -2.87 4.38
CA PRO A 187 20.48 -2.70 2.92
C PRO A 187 20.47 -4.06 2.22
N ALA A 188 19.71 -4.18 1.15
CA ALA A 188 19.83 -5.32 0.26
C ALA A 188 21.21 -5.32 -0.40
N PRO A 189 21.80 -6.48 -0.72
CA PRO A 189 22.99 -6.51 -1.55
C PRO A 189 22.71 -5.77 -2.87
N PRO A 190 23.69 -5.02 -3.41
CA PRO A 190 23.52 -4.26 -4.66
C PRO A 190 23.01 -5.19 -5.77
N LYS A 191 22.00 -4.72 -6.51
CA LYS A 191 21.53 -5.43 -7.71
C LYS A 191 22.71 -5.56 -8.68
N ALA A 192 22.89 -6.72 -9.25
CA ALA A 192 24.03 -7.05 -10.13
C ALA A 192 24.21 -6.11 -11.34
N ASP A 193 23.18 -5.34 -11.69
CA ASP A 193 23.19 -4.39 -12.81
C ASP A 193 23.91 -3.05 -12.47
N GLU A 194 24.09 -2.71 -11.19
CA GLU A 194 24.83 -1.47 -10.82
C GLU A 194 26.36 -1.67 -10.78
N ALA A 195 26.81 -2.90 -10.76
CA ALA A 195 28.25 -3.21 -10.76
C ALA A 195 28.91 -3.08 -12.15
N ALA A 196 28.13 -3.02 -13.22
CA ALA A 196 28.64 -2.99 -14.61
C ALA A 196 28.90 -1.57 -15.15
N VAL A 197 28.66 -0.52 -14.41
CA VAL A 197 28.83 0.90 -14.84
C VAL A 197 30.07 1.56 -14.22
N GLN A 198 30.87 0.80 -13.45
CA GLN A 198 32.09 1.32 -12.80
C GLN A 198 33.40 0.79 -13.37
N GLU A 199 33.41 0.25 -14.62
CA GLU A 199 34.63 -0.04 -15.37
C GLU A 199 34.81 0.89 -16.56
#